data_d55915c59693b19e5ed5eeeecafbfc73
#
_entry.id   d55915c59693b19e5ed5eeeecafbfc73
#
_cell.length_a   1.000
_cell.length_b   1.000
_cell.length_c   1.000
_cell.angle_alpha   90.00
_cell.angle_beta   90.00
_cell.angle_gamma   90.00
#
_symmetry.space_group_name_H-M   'P 1'
#
loop_
_entity.id
_entity.type
_entity.pdbx_description
1 polymer ?
#
loop_
_entity_poly.entity_id
_entity_poly.type
_entity_poly.pdbx_seq_one_letter_code
_entity_poly.pdbx_strand_id
1 'polypeptide(L)'
;MSVAAPLVLREGDQSRLESLTRSSSVRAGLALRARIVLLAAEGLPNAEIARRCGVSRPTVVDWRARYDAGGVRALQDQPRSGRPARIDEIDVVVVTLAEDGRPPAHLGVTHWSARLLAVELKISFATVARIWRKWDLQPWRSETFKFSTDPELDAKVRDVVGLYMHPPENAVVVCIDEKSQIQALDRTAPMLPMRPGLPARATHDYRRNGTTTLFAALDVATGRVEQLCLPRHRHQEFLRFLRQVAKAYPRVQLHVVCDNYATHKHPAVTAWLARNPRITLHFTPTSGSWLNMVEIFFGIITRQAIRRGTFGSVRELIEAITAFINGWNDRCQPFVWTRTPTRSSRKPTVNLLPARDTRSP
;
A
#
# COMPACT_ATOMS: atom_id res chain seq x y z
N MET A 1 -44.10 24.04 -44.55
CA MET A 1 -43.22 23.77 -43.38
C MET A 1 -42.60 22.38 -43.63
N SER A 2 -41.27 22.30 -43.73
CA SER A 2 -40.59 21.00 -43.94
C SER A 2 -40.75 20.16 -42.67
N VAL A 3 -41.41 18.99 -42.80
CA VAL A 3 -41.52 18.00 -41.75
C VAL A 3 -40.17 17.28 -41.72
N ALA A 4 -39.50 17.29 -40.56
CA ALA A 4 -38.24 16.55 -40.42
C ALA A 4 -38.50 15.04 -40.60
N ALA A 5 -37.67 14.33 -41.36
CA ALA A 5 -37.75 12.88 -41.51
C ALA A 5 -37.72 12.16 -40.15
N PRO A 6 -38.43 11.02 -40.02
CA PRO A 6 -38.32 10.20 -38.82
C PRO A 6 -36.85 9.85 -38.50
N LEU A 7 -36.50 9.86 -37.22
CA LEU A 7 -35.14 9.52 -36.79
C LEU A 7 -34.99 7.99 -36.77
N VAL A 8 -33.98 7.47 -37.45
CA VAL A 8 -33.72 6.03 -37.47
C VAL A 8 -32.95 5.65 -36.21
N LEU A 9 -33.52 4.77 -35.40
CA LEU A 9 -32.84 4.25 -34.22
C LEU A 9 -31.84 3.18 -34.60
N ARG A 10 -30.70 3.14 -33.89
CA ARG A 10 -29.74 2.06 -34.04
C ARG A 10 -30.29 0.79 -33.41
N GLU A 11 -29.78 -0.37 -33.86
CA GLU A 11 -30.18 -1.68 -33.33
C GLU A 11 -30.01 -1.75 -31.82
N GLY A 12 -31.05 -2.18 -31.09
CA GLY A 12 -31.06 -2.29 -29.63
C GLY A 12 -31.22 -0.97 -28.84
N ASP A 13 -31.20 0.20 -29.48
CA ASP A 13 -31.30 1.47 -28.78
C ASP A 13 -32.73 1.79 -28.33
N GLN A 14 -33.75 1.24 -28.97
CA GLN A 14 -35.14 1.49 -28.58
C GLN A 14 -35.42 1.06 -27.14
N SER A 15 -35.10 -0.17 -26.77
CA SER A 15 -35.30 -0.72 -25.43
C SER A 15 -34.47 0.03 -24.38
N ARG A 16 -33.27 0.47 -24.75
CA ARG A 16 -32.40 1.29 -23.88
C ARG A 16 -32.99 2.67 -23.61
N LEU A 17 -33.48 3.35 -24.63
CA LEU A 17 -34.11 4.68 -24.52
C LEU A 17 -35.40 4.61 -23.70
N GLU A 18 -36.23 3.57 -23.91
CA GLU A 18 -37.41 3.34 -23.09
C GLU A 18 -37.09 3.06 -21.63
N SER A 19 -36.02 2.29 -21.34
CA SER A 19 -35.55 2.05 -20.02
C SER A 19 -35.12 3.37 -19.34
N LEU A 20 -34.38 4.25 -20.05
CA LEU A 20 -33.99 5.56 -19.55
C LEU A 20 -35.18 6.48 -19.21
N THR A 21 -36.27 6.39 -19.95
CA THR A 21 -37.47 7.21 -19.70
C THR A 21 -38.30 6.70 -18.53
N ARG A 22 -38.25 5.41 -18.21
CA ARG A 22 -39.00 4.78 -17.11
C ARG A 22 -38.25 4.77 -15.77
N SER A 23 -36.93 4.96 -15.80
CA SER A 23 -36.09 4.86 -14.63
C SER A 23 -36.20 6.08 -13.73
N SER A 24 -36.51 5.88 -12.45
CA SER A 24 -36.51 6.95 -11.42
C SER A 24 -35.12 7.34 -10.94
N SER A 25 -34.08 6.54 -11.21
CA SER A 25 -32.70 6.79 -10.79
C SER A 25 -31.86 7.56 -11.81
N VAL A 26 -32.36 7.71 -13.05
CA VAL A 26 -31.67 8.44 -14.10
C VAL A 26 -31.89 9.94 -13.94
N ARG A 27 -30.83 10.74 -14.23
CA ARG A 27 -30.93 12.21 -14.23
C ARG A 27 -32.07 12.66 -15.16
N ALA A 28 -32.93 13.56 -14.68
CA ALA A 28 -34.09 14.06 -15.42
C ALA A 28 -33.73 14.58 -16.83
N GLY A 29 -32.56 15.23 -16.99
CA GLY A 29 -32.07 15.69 -18.29
C GLY A 29 -31.81 14.55 -19.28
N LEU A 30 -31.28 13.41 -18.84
CA LEU A 30 -31.04 12.28 -19.72
C LEU A 30 -32.35 11.57 -20.11
N ALA A 31 -33.28 11.42 -19.18
CA ALA A 31 -34.60 10.88 -19.44
C ALA A 31 -35.37 11.75 -20.46
N LEU A 32 -35.29 13.07 -20.33
CA LEU A 32 -35.90 14.01 -21.27
C LEU A 32 -35.31 13.88 -22.67
N ARG A 33 -33.98 13.76 -22.79
CA ARG A 33 -33.30 13.56 -24.09
C ARG A 33 -33.68 12.23 -24.75
N ALA A 34 -33.77 11.18 -23.96
CA ALA A 34 -34.24 9.88 -24.43
C ALA A 34 -35.67 9.97 -24.96
N ARG A 35 -36.54 10.69 -24.23
CA ARG A 35 -37.93 10.91 -24.70
C ARG A 35 -38.02 11.69 -26.01
N ILE A 36 -37.18 12.74 -26.19
CA ILE A 36 -37.08 13.49 -27.44
C ILE A 36 -36.71 12.56 -28.62
N VAL A 37 -35.71 11.69 -28.41
CA VAL A 37 -35.26 10.77 -29.45
C VAL A 37 -36.35 9.73 -29.82
N LEU A 38 -37.03 9.17 -28.82
CA LEU A 38 -38.14 8.25 -29.05
C LEU A 38 -39.28 8.88 -29.87
N LEU A 39 -39.75 10.06 -29.46
CA LEU A 39 -40.77 10.82 -30.17
C LEU A 39 -40.35 11.17 -31.63
N ALA A 40 -39.04 11.42 -31.80
CA ALA A 40 -38.49 11.69 -33.14
C ALA A 40 -38.45 10.43 -34.01
N ALA A 41 -38.24 9.28 -33.41
CA ALA A 41 -38.30 8.00 -34.11
C ALA A 41 -39.74 7.61 -34.51
N GLU A 42 -40.74 8.02 -33.70
CA GLU A 42 -42.16 7.88 -34.04
C GLU A 42 -42.59 8.80 -35.19
N GLY A 43 -41.70 9.65 -35.70
CA GLY A 43 -41.98 10.56 -36.83
C GLY A 43 -42.69 11.84 -36.47
N LEU A 44 -42.77 12.21 -35.18
CA LEU A 44 -43.41 13.47 -34.77
C LEU A 44 -42.61 14.68 -35.26
N PRO A 45 -43.32 15.77 -35.69
CA PRO A 45 -42.68 17.03 -36.05
C PRO A 45 -41.90 17.66 -34.85
N ASN A 46 -40.75 18.29 -35.09
CA ASN A 46 -39.91 18.89 -34.05
C ASN A 46 -40.66 19.90 -33.19
N ALA A 47 -41.64 20.65 -33.75
CA ALA A 47 -42.46 21.57 -33.00
C ALA A 47 -43.38 20.87 -31.98
N GLU A 48 -43.96 19.73 -32.37
CA GLU A 48 -44.80 18.90 -31.50
C GLU A 48 -44.00 18.22 -30.39
N ILE A 49 -42.79 17.71 -30.72
CA ILE A 49 -41.87 17.17 -29.72
C ILE A 49 -41.49 18.24 -28.70
N ALA A 50 -41.14 19.45 -29.16
CA ALA A 50 -40.81 20.58 -28.31
C ALA A 50 -41.91 20.91 -27.31
N ARG A 51 -43.17 20.94 -27.80
CA ARG A 51 -44.37 21.19 -27.00
C ARG A 51 -44.58 20.07 -25.95
N ARG A 52 -44.50 18.79 -26.34
CA ARG A 52 -44.70 17.67 -25.43
C ARG A 52 -43.61 17.51 -24.39
N CYS A 53 -42.38 17.91 -24.72
CA CYS A 53 -41.23 17.79 -23.85
C CYS A 53 -40.97 19.09 -23.05
N GLY A 54 -41.67 20.18 -23.28
CA GLY A 54 -41.46 21.46 -22.59
C GLY A 54 -40.12 22.12 -22.90
N VAL A 55 -39.60 21.93 -24.13
CA VAL A 55 -38.28 22.46 -24.55
C VAL A 55 -38.42 23.33 -25.82
N SER A 56 -37.37 24.06 -26.18
CA SER A 56 -37.36 24.82 -27.43
C SER A 56 -37.15 23.88 -28.65
N ARG A 57 -37.68 24.31 -29.83
CA ARG A 57 -37.47 23.61 -31.09
C ARG A 57 -35.98 23.42 -31.44
N PRO A 58 -35.09 24.38 -31.29
CA PRO A 58 -33.65 24.17 -31.47
C PRO A 58 -33.09 23.06 -30.60
N THR A 59 -33.49 22.95 -29.33
CA THR A 59 -33.08 21.89 -28.41
C THR A 59 -33.46 20.49 -28.97
N VAL A 60 -34.63 20.36 -29.56
CA VAL A 60 -35.04 19.10 -30.21
C VAL A 60 -34.14 18.76 -31.39
N VAL A 61 -33.86 19.75 -32.25
CA VAL A 61 -32.98 19.55 -33.42
C VAL A 61 -31.56 19.13 -32.98
N ASP A 62 -31.01 19.80 -31.95
CA ASP A 62 -29.67 19.50 -31.41
C ASP A 62 -29.58 18.06 -30.87
N TRP A 63 -30.59 17.62 -30.11
CA TRP A 63 -30.56 16.27 -29.55
C TRP A 63 -30.78 15.20 -30.58
N ARG A 64 -31.55 15.45 -31.63
CA ARG A 64 -31.69 14.57 -32.79
C ARG A 64 -30.35 14.41 -33.51
N ALA A 65 -29.66 15.53 -33.80
CA ALA A 65 -28.37 15.49 -34.47
C ALA A 65 -27.30 14.80 -33.61
N ARG A 66 -27.29 15.01 -32.30
CA ARG A 66 -26.36 14.33 -31.38
C ARG A 66 -26.61 12.82 -31.33
N TYR A 67 -27.87 12.41 -31.29
CA TYR A 67 -28.18 10.99 -31.32
C TYR A 67 -27.77 10.37 -32.65
N ASP A 68 -28.07 10.99 -33.78
CA ASP A 68 -27.70 10.52 -35.13
C ASP A 68 -26.16 10.32 -35.21
N ALA A 69 -25.38 11.29 -34.74
CA ALA A 69 -23.92 11.21 -34.72
C ALA A 69 -23.35 10.13 -33.78
N GLY A 70 -23.87 9.98 -32.57
CA GLY A 70 -23.22 9.20 -31.51
C GLY A 70 -24.12 8.22 -30.72
N GLY A 71 -25.39 8.02 -31.13
CA GLY A 71 -26.35 7.13 -30.47
C GLY A 71 -26.64 7.54 -29.01
N VAL A 72 -27.08 6.58 -28.20
CA VAL A 72 -27.47 6.81 -26.79
C VAL A 72 -26.33 7.41 -25.97
N ARG A 73 -25.08 7.11 -26.28
CA ARG A 73 -23.92 7.67 -25.56
C ARG A 73 -23.79 9.19 -25.70
N ALA A 74 -24.16 9.74 -26.86
CA ALA A 74 -24.10 11.17 -27.12
C ALA A 74 -25.18 11.98 -26.37
N LEU A 75 -26.16 11.30 -25.78
CA LEU A 75 -27.19 11.95 -24.95
C LEU A 75 -26.69 12.29 -23.53
N GLN A 76 -25.52 11.79 -23.12
CA GLN A 76 -24.94 12.09 -21.83
C GLN A 76 -24.45 13.55 -21.75
N ASP A 77 -24.37 14.09 -20.52
CA ASP A 77 -23.80 15.40 -20.29
C ASP A 77 -22.32 15.39 -20.67
N GLN A 78 -21.93 16.35 -21.49
CA GLN A 78 -20.52 16.60 -21.76
C GLN A 78 -19.87 17.29 -20.58
N PRO A 79 -18.58 16.99 -20.26
CA PRO A 79 -17.83 17.75 -19.28
C PRO A 79 -17.88 19.25 -19.64
N ARG A 80 -18.26 20.06 -18.69
CA ARG A 80 -18.22 21.52 -18.88
C ARG A 80 -16.78 21.97 -18.73
N SER A 81 -16.33 22.93 -19.55
CA SER A 81 -14.99 23.51 -19.48
C SER A 81 -14.65 24.14 -18.13
N GLY A 82 -15.65 24.47 -17.32
CA GLY A 82 -15.46 25.11 -16.03
C GLY A 82 -14.81 26.50 -16.14
N ARG A 83 -14.41 27.07 -15.00
CA ARG A 83 -13.62 28.29 -14.96
C ARG A 83 -12.18 27.97 -15.41
N PRO A 84 -11.58 28.75 -16.32
CA PRO A 84 -10.17 28.59 -16.70
C PRO A 84 -9.26 28.58 -15.47
N ALA A 85 -8.30 27.66 -15.45
CA ALA A 85 -7.31 27.59 -14.39
C ALA A 85 -6.47 28.88 -14.40
N ARG A 86 -6.39 29.58 -13.26
CA ARG A 86 -5.57 30.79 -13.10
C ARG A 86 -4.15 30.48 -12.63
N ILE A 87 -3.93 29.28 -12.14
CA ILE A 87 -2.67 28.82 -11.55
C ILE A 87 -2.24 27.61 -12.37
N ASP A 88 -1.03 27.65 -12.88
CA ASP A 88 -0.44 26.47 -13.48
C ASP A 88 -0.09 25.48 -12.36
N GLU A 89 -0.65 24.28 -12.44
CA GLU A 89 -0.36 23.21 -11.46
C GLU A 89 1.11 22.80 -11.55
N ILE A 90 1.73 22.89 -12.73
CA ILE A 90 3.14 22.54 -12.95
C ILE A 90 4.06 23.45 -12.15
N ASP A 91 3.79 24.75 -12.06
CA ASP A 91 4.60 25.67 -11.27
C ASP A 91 4.63 25.25 -9.79
N VAL A 92 3.47 24.87 -9.24
CA VAL A 92 3.37 24.37 -7.85
C VAL A 92 4.17 23.08 -7.68
N VAL A 93 4.10 22.15 -8.64
CA VAL A 93 4.84 20.89 -8.62
C VAL A 93 6.34 21.15 -8.71
N VAL A 94 6.79 21.99 -9.64
CA VAL A 94 8.20 22.31 -9.84
C VAL A 94 8.80 22.93 -8.57
N VAL A 95 8.15 23.93 -7.96
CA VAL A 95 8.65 24.54 -6.72
C VAL A 95 8.63 23.53 -5.56
N THR A 96 7.62 22.65 -5.51
CA THR A 96 7.59 21.59 -4.47
C THR A 96 8.75 20.62 -4.58
N LEU A 97 9.20 20.30 -5.80
CA LEU A 97 10.26 19.30 -6.08
C LEU A 97 11.64 19.93 -6.29
N ALA A 98 11.74 21.26 -6.37
CA ALA A 98 13.01 21.95 -6.49
C ALA A 98 13.96 21.63 -5.33
N GLU A 99 15.25 21.60 -5.57
CA GLU A 99 16.27 21.32 -4.55
C GLU A 99 15.98 20.07 -3.71
N ASP A 100 15.63 18.98 -4.36
CA ASP A 100 15.23 17.71 -3.71
C ASP A 100 14.01 17.83 -2.77
N GLY A 101 13.10 18.74 -3.06
CA GLY A 101 11.88 18.96 -2.28
C GLY A 101 12.10 19.77 -1.00
N ARG A 102 13.25 20.44 -0.87
CA ARG A 102 13.58 21.26 0.30
C ARG A 102 13.16 22.71 0.11
N PRO A 103 12.55 23.32 1.12
CA PRO A 103 12.37 24.77 1.14
C PRO A 103 13.70 25.51 1.24
N PRO A 104 13.79 26.78 0.79
CA PRO A 104 14.97 27.61 0.95
C PRO A 104 15.47 27.65 2.39
N ALA A 105 16.79 27.61 2.58
CA ALA A 105 17.44 27.46 3.89
C ALA A 105 17.05 28.55 4.90
N HIS A 106 16.74 29.78 4.45
CA HIS A 106 16.32 30.87 5.31
C HIS A 106 14.97 30.64 6.02
N LEU A 107 14.15 29.68 5.54
CA LEU A 107 12.88 29.32 6.17
C LEU A 107 13.06 28.37 7.38
N GLY A 108 14.25 27.80 7.58
CA GLY A 108 14.59 26.98 8.74
C GLY A 108 13.78 25.69 8.87
N VAL A 109 13.17 25.19 7.79
CA VAL A 109 12.33 23.98 7.77
C VAL A 109 12.91 22.94 6.83
N THR A 110 12.59 21.67 7.06
CA THR A 110 13.14 20.53 6.30
C THR A 110 12.26 20.12 5.10
N HIS A 111 11.02 20.56 5.06
CA HIS A 111 10.06 20.19 4.02
C HIS A 111 8.96 21.23 3.88
N TRP A 112 8.32 21.26 2.71
CA TRP A 112 7.20 22.15 2.46
C TRP A 112 5.94 21.71 3.23
N SER A 113 5.27 22.63 3.88
CA SER A 113 3.86 22.51 4.23
C SER A 113 3.00 23.25 3.20
N ALA A 114 1.75 22.82 3.03
CA ALA A 114 0.85 23.48 2.07
C ALA A 114 0.62 24.97 2.40
N ARG A 115 0.68 25.36 3.67
CA ARG A 115 0.57 26.75 4.11
C ARG A 115 1.82 27.56 3.76
N LEU A 116 2.99 26.98 3.98
CA LEU A 116 4.26 27.65 3.69
C LEU A 116 4.43 27.87 2.20
N LEU A 117 4.20 26.85 1.38
CA LEU A 117 4.26 26.96 -0.06
C LEU A 117 3.19 27.93 -0.62
N ALA A 118 2.02 27.96 0.01
CA ALA A 118 0.97 28.91 -0.37
C ALA A 118 1.39 30.37 -0.19
N VAL A 119 2.11 30.69 0.88
CA VAL A 119 2.67 32.03 1.12
C VAL A 119 3.72 32.36 0.06
N GLU A 120 4.62 31.45 -0.23
CA GLU A 120 5.69 31.63 -1.22
C GLU A 120 5.13 31.89 -2.62
N LEU A 121 4.14 31.13 -3.02
CA LEU A 121 3.51 31.23 -4.34
C LEU A 121 2.35 32.25 -4.40
N LYS A 122 2.01 32.92 -3.29
CA LYS A 122 0.89 33.86 -3.17
C LYS A 122 -0.46 33.28 -3.64
N ILE A 123 -0.71 32.02 -3.31
CA ILE A 123 -1.94 31.28 -3.64
C ILE A 123 -2.59 30.71 -2.37
N SER A 124 -3.80 30.18 -2.49
CA SER A 124 -4.45 29.57 -1.33
C SER A 124 -3.81 28.22 -0.96
N PHE A 125 -3.69 27.93 0.33
CA PHE A 125 -3.20 26.63 0.81
C PHE A 125 -4.09 25.45 0.37
N ALA A 126 -5.40 25.71 0.19
CA ALA A 126 -6.34 24.72 -0.33
C ALA A 126 -6.02 24.34 -1.79
N THR A 127 -5.56 25.32 -2.59
CA THR A 127 -5.09 25.06 -3.96
C THR A 127 -3.84 24.19 -3.96
N VAL A 128 -2.84 24.51 -3.13
CA VAL A 128 -1.63 23.69 -2.98
C VAL A 128 -2.01 22.26 -2.55
N ALA A 129 -2.82 22.12 -1.51
CA ALA A 129 -3.23 20.80 -1.01
C ALA A 129 -4.02 19.99 -2.05
N ARG A 130 -4.84 20.62 -2.89
CA ARG A 130 -5.57 19.99 -3.99
C ARG A 130 -4.60 19.51 -5.08
N ILE A 131 -3.63 20.32 -5.44
CA ILE A 131 -2.61 19.99 -6.45
C ILE A 131 -1.75 18.84 -5.94
N TRP A 132 -1.23 18.91 -4.72
CA TRP A 132 -0.45 17.85 -4.13
C TRP A 132 -1.20 16.51 -4.08
N ARG A 133 -2.50 16.54 -3.73
CA ARG A 133 -3.32 15.31 -3.76
C ARG A 133 -3.48 14.76 -5.18
N LYS A 134 -3.66 15.63 -6.17
CA LYS A 134 -3.79 15.23 -7.58
C LYS A 134 -2.51 14.59 -8.12
N TRP A 135 -1.33 15.10 -7.69
CA TRP A 135 -0.02 14.66 -8.13
C TRP A 135 0.64 13.67 -7.16
N ASP A 136 -0.08 13.22 -6.13
CA ASP A 136 0.41 12.34 -5.04
C ASP A 136 1.70 12.84 -4.37
N LEU A 137 1.84 14.15 -4.19
CA LEU A 137 2.98 14.78 -3.54
C LEU A 137 2.75 14.85 -2.04
N GLN A 138 3.70 14.35 -1.26
CA GLN A 138 3.66 14.30 0.19
C GLN A 138 4.99 14.78 0.79
N PRO A 139 5.33 16.09 0.74
CA PRO A 139 6.64 16.59 1.16
C PRO A 139 6.99 16.32 2.62
N TRP A 140 5.98 16.15 3.48
CA TRP A 140 6.14 15.80 4.91
C TRP A 140 6.45 14.33 5.16
N ARG A 141 6.34 13.47 4.12
CA ARG A 141 6.59 12.04 4.24
C ARG A 141 8.01 11.74 3.78
N SER A 142 8.80 11.18 4.66
CA SER A 142 10.12 10.68 4.37
C SER A 142 10.17 9.19 4.65
N GLU A 143 10.65 8.42 3.71
CA GLU A 143 10.91 7.00 3.87
C GLU A 143 12.42 6.77 3.76
N THR A 144 12.95 5.99 4.69
CA THR A 144 14.35 5.59 4.60
C THR A 144 14.48 4.37 3.71
N PHE A 145 15.43 4.41 2.80
CA PHE A 145 15.83 3.23 2.04
C PHE A 145 17.34 3.08 2.14
N LYS A 146 17.82 1.85 2.02
CA LYS A 146 19.24 1.54 1.96
C LYS A 146 19.51 0.69 0.73
N PHE A 147 20.43 1.14 -0.11
CA PHE A 147 20.90 0.28 -1.19
C PHE A 147 21.76 -0.84 -0.62
N SER A 148 21.52 -2.06 -1.08
CA SER A 148 22.42 -3.15 -0.76
C SER A 148 23.74 -2.94 -1.49
N THR A 149 24.84 -3.07 -0.75
CA THR A 149 26.19 -3.10 -1.29
C THR A 149 26.71 -4.53 -1.47
N ASP A 150 25.84 -5.53 -1.29
CA ASP A 150 26.18 -6.94 -1.41
C ASP A 150 26.48 -7.28 -2.88
N PRO A 151 27.70 -7.76 -3.21
CA PRO A 151 28.06 -8.13 -4.57
C PRO A 151 27.24 -9.32 -5.09
N GLU A 152 26.71 -10.17 -4.19
CA GLU A 152 25.90 -11.33 -4.53
C GLU A 152 24.38 -11.04 -4.44
N LEU A 153 23.98 -9.76 -4.48
CA LEU A 153 22.58 -9.35 -4.30
C LEU A 153 21.61 -10.15 -5.16
N ASP A 154 21.86 -10.24 -6.45
CA ASP A 154 20.94 -10.93 -7.38
C ASP A 154 20.88 -12.43 -7.12
N ALA A 155 22.00 -13.07 -6.85
CA ALA A 155 22.08 -14.50 -6.55
C ALA A 155 21.29 -14.84 -5.25
N LYS A 156 21.50 -14.07 -4.19
CA LYS A 156 20.79 -14.26 -2.90
C LYS A 156 19.30 -13.96 -3.00
N VAL A 157 18.92 -12.92 -3.77
CA VAL A 157 17.50 -12.63 -4.02
C VAL A 157 16.84 -13.77 -4.77
N ARG A 158 17.49 -14.32 -5.81
CA ARG A 158 16.97 -15.47 -6.58
C ARG A 158 16.83 -16.71 -5.72
N ASP A 159 17.84 -17.01 -4.90
CA ASP A 159 17.83 -18.15 -3.97
C ASP A 159 16.65 -18.04 -2.99
N VAL A 160 16.55 -16.96 -2.24
CA VAL A 160 15.52 -16.78 -1.21
C VAL A 160 14.11 -16.70 -1.82
N VAL A 161 13.92 -15.92 -2.89
CA VAL A 161 12.61 -15.82 -3.56
C VAL A 161 12.24 -17.14 -4.24
N GLY A 162 13.22 -17.85 -4.79
CA GLY A 162 13.03 -19.19 -5.35
C GLY A 162 12.44 -20.15 -4.32
N LEU A 163 12.99 -20.18 -3.09
CA LEU A 163 12.46 -20.99 -1.99
C LEU A 163 11.01 -20.64 -1.60
N TYR A 164 10.64 -19.37 -1.67
CA TYR A 164 9.27 -18.94 -1.35
C TYR A 164 8.25 -19.29 -2.43
N MET A 165 8.66 -19.22 -3.68
CA MET A 165 7.76 -19.49 -4.82
C MET A 165 7.68 -20.98 -5.16
N HIS A 166 8.78 -21.72 -4.99
CA HIS A 166 8.92 -23.12 -5.35
C HIS A 166 9.74 -23.84 -4.27
N PRO A 167 9.16 -24.07 -3.08
CA PRO A 167 9.85 -24.80 -2.02
C PRO A 167 10.18 -26.22 -2.50
N PRO A 168 11.35 -26.77 -2.13
CA PRO A 168 11.70 -28.15 -2.48
C PRO A 168 10.69 -29.15 -1.89
N GLU A 169 10.46 -30.26 -2.60
CA GLU A 169 9.61 -31.33 -2.11
C GLU A 169 10.17 -31.91 -0.79
N ASN A 170 9.30 -32.24 0.14
CA ASN A 170 9.66 -32.78 1.47
C ASN A 170 10.58 -31.88 2.31
N ALA A 171 10.55 -30.58 2.08
CA ALA A 171 11.29 -29.59 2.83
C ALA A 171 10.36 -28.58 3.51
N VAL A 172 10.83 -28.00 4.61
CA VAL A 172 10.19 -26.88 5.30
C VAL A 172 11.09 -25.64 5.13
N VAL A 173 10.49 -24.54 4.73
CA VAL A 173 11.15 -23.23 4.64
C VAL A 173 10.74 -22.39 5.83
N VAL A 174 11.71 -22.02 6.67
CA VAL A 174 11.50 -21.14 7.82
C VAL A 174 12.31 -19.86 7.69
N CYS A 175 11.73 -18.76 8.08
CA CYS A 175 12.40 -17.47 8.18
C CYS A 175 12.76 -17.21 9.64
N ILE A 176 14.05 -17.08 9.95
CA ILE A 176 14.54 -16.83 11.33
C ILE A 176 15.12 -15.43 11.43
N ASP A 177 14.82 -14.77 12.56
CA ASP A 177 15.44 -13.49 12.93
C ASP A 177 15.27 -13.20 14.42
N GLU A 178 15.91 -12.13 14.91
CA GLU A 178 15.88 -11.68 16.29
C GLU A 178 15.32 -10.27 16.42
N LYS A 179 14.19 -10.14 17.10
CA LYS A 179 13.74 -8.84 17.60
C LYS A 179 14.40 -8.53 18.94
N SER A 180 15.50 -7.80 18.86
CA SER A 180 16.31 -7.45 20.02
C SER A 180 15.70 -6.29 20.81
N GLN A 181 16.11 -6.15 22.09
CA GLN A 181 15.82 -5.01 22.97
C GLN A 181 14.32 -4.65 23.12
N ILE A 182 13.45 -5.65 23.14
CA ILE A 182 12.04 -5.44 23.45
C ILE A 182 11.97 -5.00 24.93
N GLN A 183 11.45 -3.80 25.18
CA GLN A 183 11.41 -3.22 26.51
C GLN A 183 10.13 -3.61 27.25
N ALA A 184 10.29 -4.04 28.51
CA ALA A 184 9.18 -4.15 29.45
C ALA A 184 8.84 -2.74 29.98
N LEU A 185 7.84 -2.13 29.37
CA LEU A 185 7.40 -0.78 29.73
C LEU A 185 6.18 -0.87 30.65
N ASP A 186 6.32 -0.34 31.86
CA ASP A 186 5.23 -0.15 32.81
C ASP A 186 4.76 1.30 32.77
N ARG A 187 3.50 1.54 32.46
CA ARG A 187 2.94 2.88 32.39
C ARG A 187 2.57 3.37 33.78
N THR A 188 2.91 4.62 34.09
CA THR A 188 2.67 5.22 35.40
C THR A 188 1.19 5.49 35.71
N ALA A 189 0.33 5.47 34.67
CA ALA A 189 -1.10 5.61 34.84
C ALA A 189 -1.87 4.65 33.90
N PRO A 190 -3.08 4.23 34.30
CA PRO A 190 -3.96 3.40 33.47
C PRO A 190 -4.28 4.07 32.13
N MET A 191 -4.50 3.25 31.10
CA MET A 191 -4.98 3.75 29.82
C MET A 191 -6.43 4.26 29.93
N LEU A 192 -6.68 5.44 29.36
CA LEU A 192 -8.04 5.93 29.18
C LEU A 192 -8.72 5.09 28.07
N PRO A 193 -9.89 4.52 28.34
CA PRO A 193 -10.57 3.66 27.38
C PRO A 193 -11.05 4.44 26.15
N MET A 194 -11.17 3.75 25.04
CA MET A 194 -11.78 4.28 23.82
C MET A 194 -13.26 4.60 24.06
N ARG A 195 -13.72 5.72 23.49
CA ARG A 195 -15.13 6.15 23.47
C ARG A 195 -15.52 6.54 22.05
N PRO A 196 -16.82 6.57 21.68
CA PRO A 196 -17.24 7.08 20.39
C PRO A 196 -16.63 8.47 20.09
N GLY A 197 -15.92 8.59 18.94
CA GLY A 197 -15.24 9.82 18.55
C GLY A 197 -13.89 10.09 19.26
N LEU A 198 -13.48 9.29 20.23
CA LEU A 198 -12.24 9.47 20.99
C LEU A 198 -11.42 8.16 21.00
N PRO A 199 -10.17 8.15 20.48
CA PRO A 199 -9.31 6.98 20.58
C PRO A 199 -8.88 6.72 22.04
N ALA A 200 -8.48 5.48 22.31
CA ALA A 200 -7.81 5.15 23.58
C ALA A 200 -6.54 6.00 23.75
N ARG A 201 -6.30 6.51 24.96
CA ARG A 201 -5.13 7.34 25.30
C ARG A 201 -4.29 6.69 26.37
N ALA A 202 -2.99 6.69 26.17
CA ALA A 202 -2.01 6.24 27.14
C ALA A 202 -1.15 7.41 27.63
N THR A 203 -0.70 7.38 28.87
CA THR A 203 0.31 8.34 29.37
C THR A 203 1.62 8.19 28.59
N HIS A 204 2.36 9.28 28.46
CA HIS A 204 3.72 9.26 27.92
C HIS A 204 4.75 8.75 28.93
N ASP A 205 4.42 8.80 30.23
CA ASP A 205 5.31 8.38 31.30
C ASP A 205 5.29 6.87 31.46
N TYR A 206 6.49 6.29 31.59
CA TYR A 206 6.67 4.85 31.77
C TYR A 206 7.95 4.55 32.57
N ARG A 207 7.92 3.43 33.27
CA ARG A 207 9.08 2.78 33.87
C ARG A 207 9.63 1.74 32.93
N ARG A 208 10.95 1.59 32.86
CA ARG A 208 11.63 0.54 32.13
C ARG A 208 12.06 -0.56 33.09
N ASN A 209 11.46 -1.74 32.95
CA ASN A 209 11.69 -2.88 33.82
C ASN A 209 12.64 -3.93 33.20
N GLY A 210 13.45 -3.51 32.22
CA GLY A 210 14.41 -4.35 31.52
C GLY A 210 14.00 -4.69 30.09
N THR A 211 14.80 -5.54 29.46
CA THR A 211 14.65 -5.91 28.03
C THR A 211 14.76 -7.41 27.84
N THR A 212 14.17 -7.91 26.75
CA THR A 212 14.37 -9.27 26.23
C THR A 212 14.58 -9.25 24.73
N THR A 213 15.13 -10.31 24.18
CA THR A 213 15.22 -10.56 22.73
C THR A 213 14.29 -11.71 22.39
N LEU A 214 13.42 -11.53 21.42
CA LEU A 214 12.58 -12.57 20.84
C LEU A 214 13.28 -13.15 19.61
N PHE A 215 13.67 -14.41 19.66
CA PHE A 215 13.98 -15.23 18.51
C PHE A 215 12.69 -15.80 17.95
N ALA A 216 12.46 -15.67 16.66
CA ALA A 216 11.29 -16.24 16.01
C ALA A 216 11.67 -16.95 14.71
N ALA A 217 11.04 -18.09 14.46
CA ALA A 217 11.12 -18.84 13.22
C ALA A 217 9.71 -18.98 12.64
N LEU A 218 9.47 -18.30 11.54
CA LEU A 218 8.21 -18.34 10.81
C LEU A 218 8.27 -19.44 9.74
N ASP A 219 7.42 -20.43 9.85
CA ASP A 219 7.16 -21.39 8.79
C ASP A 219 6.33 -20.73 7.70
N VAL A 220 6.90 -20.59 6.51
CA VAL A 220 6.27 -19.86 5.39
C VAL A 220 5.00 -20.56 4.90
N ALA A 221 5.01 -21.89 4.88
CA ALA A 221 3.92 -22.70 4.35
C ALA A 221 2.68 -22.73 5.25
N THR A 222 2.87 -22.61 6.56
CA THR A 222 1.78 -22.69 7.53
C THR A 222 1.48 -21.38 8.24
N GLY A 223 2.44 -20.45 8.27
CA GLY A 223 2.39 -19.22 9.05
C GLY A 223 2.63 -19.44 10.54
N ARG A 224 2.94 -20.67 10.99
CA ARG A 224 3.26 -20.97 12.38
C ARG A 224 4.60 -20.36 12.78
N VAL A 225 4.71 -20.02 14.06
CA VAL A 225 5.91 -19.39 14.61
C VAL A 225 6.43 -20.20 15.80
N GLU A 226 7.66 -20.67 15.67
CA GLU A 226 8.45 -21.13 16.82
C GLU A 226 9.14 -19.92 17.46
N GLN A 227 9.23 -19.89 18.79
CA GLN A 227 9.76 -18.75 19.51
C GLN A 227 10.63 -19.12 20.72
N LEU A 228 11.58 -18.23 21.03
CA LEU A 228 12.38 -18.29 22.26
C LEU A 228 12.75 -16.88 22.71
N CYS A 229 12.38 -16.50 23.92
CA CYS A 229 12.83 -15.26 24.51
C CYS A 229 14.11 -15.46 25.34
N LEU A 230 15.14 -14.68 25.03
CA LEU A 230 16.45 -14.75 25.73
C LEU A 230 16.96 -13.33 26.03
N PRO A 231 17.82 -13.17 27.05
CA PRO A 231 18.33 -11.85 27.43
C PRO A 231 19.36 -11.29 26.44
N ARG A 232 19.93 -12.12 25.59
CA ARG A 232 20.99 -11.77 24.63
C ARG A 232 20.75 -12.40 23.29
N HIS A 233 21.42 -11.91 22.22
CA HIS A 233 21.31 -12.39 20.83
C HIS A 233 22.70 -12.69 20.24
N ARG A 234 23.52 -13.47 20.97
CA ARG A 234 24.83 -13.94 20.52
C ARG A 234 24.69 -15.27 19.77
N HIS A 235 25.78 -15.77 19.22
CA HIS A 235 25.80 -17.06 18.53
C HIS A 235 25.36 -18.25 19.39
N GLN A 236 25.58 -18.19 20.74
CA GLN A 236 25.12 -19.25 21.65
C GLN A 236 23.59 -19.31 21.71
N GLU A 237 22.97 -18.14 21.85
CA GLU A 237 21.51 -18.01 21.89
C GLU A 237 20.90 -18.38 20.55
N PHE A 238 21.48 -17.92 19.44
CA PHE A 238 21.06 -18.32 18.10
C PHE A 238 21.15 -19.85 17.89
N LEU A 239 22.28 -20.48 18.25
CA LEU A 239 22.46 -21.93 18.13
C LEU A 239 21.48 -22.69 19.03
N ARG A 240 21.18 -22.19 20.23
CA ARG A 240 20.15 -22.76 21.10
C ARG A 240 18.79 -22.74 20.43
N PHE A 241 18.44 -21.62 19.83
CA PHE A 241 17.17 -21.47 19.12
C PHE A 241 17.11 -22.35 17.85
N LEU A 242 18.17 -22.37 17.07
CA LEU A 242 18.25 -23.21 15.86
C LEU A 242 18.08 -24.71 16.18
N ARG A 243 18.62 -25.15 17.33
CA ARG A 243 18.41 -26.53 17.84
C ARG A 243 16.95 -26.78 18.22
N GLN A 244 16.26 -25.78 18.82
CA GLN A 244 14.83 -25.90 19.12
C GLN A 244 14.02 -26.03 17.83
N VAL A 245 14.27 -25.18 16.84
CA VAL A 245 13.61 -25.23 15.52
C VAL A 245 13.86 -26.56 14.83
N ALA A 246 15.12 -27.04 14.83
CA ALA A 246 15.48 -28.37 14.28
C ALA A 246 14.73 -29.54 14.96
N LYS A 247 14.42 -29.42 16.25
CA LYS A 247 13.63 -30.40 17.00
C LYS A 247 12.13 -30.32 16.68
N ALA A 248 11.61 -29.10 16.39
CA ALA A 248 10.21 -28.92 15.99
C ALA A 248 9.91 -29.54 14.61
N TYR A 249 10.91 -29.59 13.72
CA TYR A 249 10.80 -30.17 12.38
C TYR A 249 11.73 -31.42 12.22
N PRO A 250 11.41 -32.54 12.84
CA PRO A 250 12.23 -33.75 12.74
C PRO A 250 12.05 -34.41 11.37
N ARG A 251 13.12 -35.03 10.85
CA ARG A 251 13.09 -35.90 9.65
C ARG A 251 12.75 -35.24 8.31
N VAL A 252 12.68 -33.91 8.25
CA VAL A 252 12.47 -33.14 7.01
C VAL A 252 13.72 -32.31 6.70
N GLN A 253 13.92 -31.98 5.44
CA GLN A 253 14.90 -30.97 5.08
C GLN A 253 14.41 -29.60 5.55
N LEU A 254 15.32 -28.81 6.13
CA LEU A 254 14.99 -27.53 6.71
C LEU A 254 15.81 -26.43 6.00
N HIS A 255 15.15 -25.59 5.22
CA HIS A 255 15.75 -24.42 4.61
C HIS A 255 15.47 -23.21 5.49
N VAL A 256 16.53 -22.63 6.03
CA VAL A 256 16.45 -21.52 6.98
C VAL A 256 16.90 -20.25 6.31
N VAL A 257 15.96 -19.34 6.08
CA VAL A 257 16.26 -17.98 5.60
C VAL A 257 16.56 -17.10 6.81
N CYS A 258 17.75 -16.51 6.85
CA CYS A 258 18.17 -15.58 7.91
C CYS A 258 18.98 -14.42 7.34
N ASP A 259 19.20 -13.38 8.15
CA ASP A 259 20.02 -12.25 7.74
C ASP A 259 21.53 -12.61 7.72
N ASN A 260 22.31 -11.77 7.02
CA ASN A 260 23.75 -11.97 6.83
C ASN A 260 24.58 -11.49 8.05
N TYR A 261 24.10 -11.70 9.27
CA TYR A 261 24.78 -11.26 10.48
C TYR A 261 25.91 -12.19 10.88
N ALA A 262 27.00 -11.63 11.45
CA ALA A 262 28.19 -12.40 11.80
C ALA A 262 27.92 -13.52 12.80
N THR A 263 26.95 -13.37 13.69
CA THR A 263 26.53 -14.36 14.68
C THR A 263 26.08 -15.67 14.04
N HIS A 264 25.40 -15.61 12.89
CA HIS A 264 24.89 -16.76 12.17
C HIS A 264 25.99 -17.54 11.45
N LYS A 265 27.12 -16.90 11.17
CA LYS A 265 28.31 -17.48 10.52
C LYS A 265 29.39 -17.91 11.51
N HIS A 266 29.12 -17.84 12.82
CA HIS A 266 30.10 -18.19 13.83
C HIS A 266 30.57 -19.68 13.68
N PRO A 267 31.85 -19.99 13.89
CA PRO A 267 32.40 -21.35 13.73
C PRO A 267 31.61 -22.43 14.48
N ALA A 268 31.07 -22.13 15.67
CA ALA A 268 30.24 -23.08 16.42
C ALA A 268 28.92 -23.42 15.71
N VAL A 269 28.32 -22.45 14.99
CA VAL A 269 27.11 -22.65 14.17
C VAL A 269 27.46 -23.52 12.97
N THR A 270 28.52 -23.15 12.24
CA THR A 270 29.00 -23.90 11.07
C THR A 270 29.35 -25.35 11.43
N ALA A 271 30.06 -25.59 12.53
CA ALA A 271 30.40 -26.91 13.02
C ALA A 271 29.17 -27.75 13.42
N TRP A 272 28.12 -27.10 13.92
CA TRP A 272 26.86 -27.75 14.22
C TRP A 272 26.10 -28.11 12.95
N LEU A 273 26.03 -27.22 11.96
CA LEU A 273 25.40 -27.45 10.66
C LEU A 273 26.07 -28.60 9.89
N ALA A 274 27.42 -28.71 9.93
CA ALA A 274 28.15 -29.79 9.31
C ALA A 274 27.71 -31.17 9.86
N ARG A 275 27.27 -31.26 11.12
CA ARG A 275 26.71 -32.46 11.74
C ARG A 275 25.22 -32.64 11.53
N ASN A 276 24.56 -31.68 10.91
CA ASN A 276 23.12 -31.69 10.63
C ASN A 276 22.85 -31.32 9.16
N PRO A 277 23.28 -32.16 8.20
CA PRO A 277 23.26 -31.80 6.75
C PRO A 277 21.87 -31.58 6.16
N ARG A 278 20.81 -31.98 6.88
CA ARG A 278 19.44 -31.71 6.51
C ARG A 278 19.01 -30.22 6.69
N ILE A 279 19.87 -29.42 7.30
CA ILE A 279 19.59 -28.01 7.60
C ILE A 279 20.51 -27.13 6.77
N THR A 280 19.93 -26.28 5.91
CA THR A 280 20.66 -25.36 5.04
C THR A 280 20.30 -23.92 5.39
N LEU A 281 21.30 -23.09 5.61
CA LEU A 281 21.09 -21.64 5.82
C LEU A 281 21.14 -20.91 4.47
N HIS A 282 20.18 -20.03 4.24
CA HIS A 282 20.08 -19.12 3.11
C HIS A 282 20.15 -17.69 3.63
N PHE A 283 21.21 -16.99 3.25
CA PHE A 283 21.44 -15.64 3.76
C PHE A 283 20.78 -14.58 2.88
N THR A 284 20.02 -13.69 3.50
CA THR A 284 19.55 -12.49 2.78
C THR A 284 20.73 -11.58 2.43
N PRO A 285 20.64 -10.77 1.36
CA PRO A 285 21.68 -9.79 1.05
C PRO A 285 21.88 -8.79 2.20
N THR A 286 23.06 -8.24 2.31
CA THR A 286 23.32 -7.12 3.22
C THR A 286 22.32 -5.99 2.97
N SER A 287 21.66 -5.49 4.00
CA SER A 287 20.57 -4.51 3.90
C SER A 287 19.33 -5.00 3.14
N GLY A 288 19.11 -6.33 3.09
CA GLY A 288 17.99 -6.99 2.44
C GLY A 288 16.99 -7.63 3.42
N SER A 289 16.83 -7.11 4.64
CA SER A 289 15.92 -7.66 5.66
C SER A 289 14.46 -7.79 5.19
N TRP A 290 14.04 -6.96 4.22
CA TRP A 290 12.72 -7.04 3.59
C TRP A 290 12.44 -8.39 2.88
N LEU A 291 13.48 -9.17 2.58
CA LEU A 291 13.35 -10.54 2.07
C LEU A 291 13.00 -11.53 3.18
N ASN A 292 13.32 -11.23 4.44
CA ASN A 292 13.03 -12.11 5.56
C ASN A 292 11.58 -11.93 6.03
N MET A 293 10.71 -12.89 5.71
CA MET A 293 9.27 -12.78 6.00
C MET A 293 8.94 -12.69 7.49
N VAL A 294 9.81 -13.15 8.39
CA VAL A 294 9.58 -13.03 9.84
C VAL A 294 9.52 -11.57 10.32
N GLU A 295 10.11 -10.63 9.58
CA GLU A 295 10.01 -9.20 9.86
C GLU A 295 8.56 -8.68 9.76
N ILE A 296 7.76 -9.27 8.88
CA ILE A 296 6.32 -8.99 8.80
C ILE A 296 5.65 -9.40 10.11
N PHE A 297 5.97 -10.59 10.61
CA PHE A 297 5.46 -11.09 11.89
C PHE A 297 5.91 -10.18 13.05
N PHE A 298 7.16 -9.73 13.09
CA PHE A 298 7.63 -8.76 14.09
C PHE A 298 6.85 -7.45 14.05
N GLY A 299 6.47 -6.99 12.88
CA GLY A 299 5.56 -5.84 12.72
C GLY A 299 4.18 -6.11 13.33
N ILE A 300 3.63 -7.30 13.15
CA ILE A 300 2.31 -7.70 13.67
C ILE A 300 2.33 -7.79 15.19
N ILE A 301 3.24 -8.56 15.79
CA ILE A 301 3.31 -8.71 17.25
C ILE A 301 3.60 -7.38 17.95
N THR A 302 4.43 -6.53 17.34
CA THR A 302 4.70 -5.19 17.88
C THR A 302 3.43 -4.36 17.99
N ARG A 303 2.60 -4.35 16.95
CA ARG A 303 1.36 -3.57 16.94
C ARG A 303 0.28 -4.16 17.83
N GLN A 304 0.15 -5.49 17.86
CA GLN A 304 -0.99 -6.16 18.48
C GLN A 304 -0.76 -6.53 19.95
N ALA A 305 0.48 -6.81 20.36
CA ALA A 305 0.79 -7.25 21.73
C ALA A 305 1.71 -6.28 22.48
N ILE A 306 2.83 -5.84 21.86
CA ILE A 306 3.89 -5.15 22.61
C ILE A 306 3.55 -3.65 22.80
N ARG A 307 3.20 -2.95 21.72
CA ARG A 307 3.06 -1.48 21.73
C ARG A 307 1.97 -0.95 22.68
N ARG A 308 0.92 -1.72 22.89
CA ARG A 308 -0.20 -1.35 23.78
C ARG A 308 -0.13 -2.04 25.14
N GLY A 309 0.81 -2.97 25.32
CA GLY A 309 1.00 -3.67 26.58
C GLY A 309 1.60 -2.77 27.67
N THR A 310 1.35 -3.14 28.92
CA THR A 310 1.97 -2.59 30.11
C THR A 310 2.56 -3.75 30.86
N PHE A 311 3.86 -3.71 31.18
CA PHE A 311 4.60 -4.84 31.69
C PHE A 311 5.44 -4.41 32.90
N GLY A 312 5.02 -4.86 34.10
CA GLY A 312 5.71 -4.60 35.35
C GLY A 312 7.04 -5.34 35.49
N SER A 313 7.31 -6.32 34.61
CA SER A 313 8.55 -7.09 34.59
C SER A 313 8.85 -7.65 33.19
N VAL A 314 10.12 -8.07 32.97
CA VAL A 314 10.51 -8.83 31.75
C VAL A 314 9.77 -10.15 31.66
N ARG A 315 9.47 -10.78 32.80
CA ARG A 315 8.71 -12.03 32.85
C ARG A 315 7.29 -11.84 32.28
N GLU A 316 6.57 -10.81 32.70
CA GLU A 316 5.24 -10.51 32.18
C GLU A 316 5.28 -10.20 30.67
N LEU A 317 6.29 -9.49 30.18
CA LEU A 317 6.49 -9.26 28.76
C LEU A 317 6.68 -10.59 28.02
N ILE A 318 7.47 -11.51 28.51
CA ILE A 318 7.71 -12.84 27.89
C ILE A 318 6.42 -13.66 27.91
N GLU A 319 5.68 -13.64 29.01
CA GLU A 319 4.38 -14.32 29.10
C GLU A 319 3.38 -13.79 28.07
N ALA A 320 3.30 -12.46 27.89
CA ALA A 320 2.45 -11.83 26.89
C ALA A 320 2.88 -12.16 25.45
N ILE A 321 4.17 -12.16 25.16
CA ILE A 321 4.71 -12.59 23.86
C ILE A 321 4.32 -14.04 23.58
N THR A 322 4.51 -14.93 24.56
CA THR A 322 4.19 -16.34 24.45
C THR A 322 2.71 -16.59 24.24
N ALA A 323 1.85 -15.92 25.01
CA ALA A 323 0.40 -16.02 24.87
C ALA A 323 -0.05 -15.52 23.47
N PHE A 324 0.53 -14.41 22.98
CA PHE A 324 0.23 -13.92 21.65
C PHE A 324 0.60 -14.95 20.57
N ILE A 325 1.81 -15.54 20.64
CA ILE A 325 2.29 -16.49 19.63
C ILE A 325 1.49 -17.78 19.66
N ASN A 326 1.11 -18.26 20.83
CA ASN A 326 0.21 -19.43 20.95
C ASN A 326 -1.13 -19.15 20.26
N GLY A 327 -1.81 -18.05 20.59
CA GLY A 327 -3.05 -17.68 19.95
C GLY A 327 -2.88 -17.31 18.46
N TRP A 328 -1.70 -16.85 18.04
CA TRP A 328 -1.36 -16.70 16.62
C TRP A 328 -1.32 -18.05 15.91
N ASN A 329 -0.62 -19.02 16.47
CA ASN A 329 -0.46 -20.36 15.89
C ASN A 329 -1.77 -21.15 15.74
N ASP A 330 -2.79 -20.82 16.54
CA ASP A 330 -4.14 -21.41 16.42
C ASP A 330 -4.94 -20.87 15.23
N ARG A 331 -4.58 -19.69 14.70
CA ARG A 331 -5.30 -18.98 13.63
C ARG A 331 -4.43 -18.49 12.46
N CYS A 332 -3.17 -18.88 12.45
CA CYS A 332 -2.24 -18.43 11.40
C CYS A 332 -2.65 -18.94 10.01
N GLN A 333 -2.20 -18.22 9.00
CA GLN A 333 -2.39 -18.55 7.60
C GLN A 333 -1.02 -18.52 6.90
N PRO A 334 -0.84 -19.24 5.79
CA PRO A 334 0.38 -19.20 5.00
C PRO A 334 0.78 -17.77 4.61
N PHE A 335 2.08 -17.51 4.60
CA PHE A 335 2.63 -16.27 4.03
C PHE A 335 2.91 -16.48 2.55
N VAL A 336 2.30 -15.67 1.71
CA VAL A 336 2.41 -15.76 0.26
C VAL A 336 3.31 -14.66 -0.27
N TRP A 337 4.42 -15.02 -0.92
CA TRP A 337 5.29 -14.10 -1.61
C TRP A 337 4.75 -13.81 -3.02
N THR A 338 4.49 -12.54 -3.33
CA THR A 338 3.81 -12.13 -4.57
C THR A 338 4.72 -11.49 -5.62
N ARG A 339 6.01 -11.26 -5.30
CA ARG A 339 6.95 -10.58 -6.21
C ARG A 339 7.94 -11.57 -6.83
N THR A 340 8.17 -11.48 -8.14
CA THR A 340 9.21 -12.27 -8.82
C THR A 340 10.61 -11.78 -8.41
N PRO A 341 11.67 -12.63 -8.52
CA PRO A 341 13.05 -12.25 -8.23
C PRO A 341 13.51 -11.00 -8.98
N THR A 342 13.22 -10.90 -10.27
CA THR A 342 13.58 -9.77 -11.13
C THR A 342 12.93 -8.45 -10.67
N ARG A 343 11.73 -8.51 -10.09
CA ARG A 343 11.04 -7.35 -9.53
C ARG A 343 11.55 -6.99 -8.14
N SER A 344 12.08 -7.98 -7.44
CA SER A 344 12.63 -7.82 -6.09
C SER A 344 14.06 -7.24 -6.10
N SER A 345 14.85 -7.51 -7.14
CA SER A 345 16.21 -7.00 -7.29
C SER A 345 16.31 -5.61 -7.94
N ARG A 346 15.22 -5.13 -8.57
CA ARG A 346 15.23 -3.79 -9.19
C ARG A 346 15.36 -2.73 -8.11
N LYS A 347 16.44 -1.94 -8.21
CA LYS A 347 16.57 -0.66 -7.50
C LYS A 347 15.32 0.19 -7.78
N PRO A 348 14.77 0.92 -6.81
CA PRO A 348 13.74 1.89 -7.11
C PRO A 348 14.31 2.87 -8.13
N THR A 349 13.83 2.81 -9.36
CA THR A 349 14.20 3.77 -10.40
C THR A 349 13.46 5.05 -10.03
N VAL A 350 14.21 6.06 -9.65
CA VAL A 350 13.70 7.43 -9.67
C VAL A 350 13.44 7.73 -11.15
N ASN A 351 12.19 7.77 -11.56
CA ASN A 351 11.81 8.34 -12.83
C ASN A 351 12.07 9.85 -12.75
N LEU A 352 13.30 10.24 -13.09
CA LEU A 352 13.59 11.61 -13.43
C LEU A 352 12.73 11.91 -14.66
N LEU A 353 11.80 12.84 -14.55
CA LEU A 353 11.11 13.43 -15.68
C LEU A 353 12.19 13.89 -16.67
N PRO A 354 12.06 13.62 -17.99
CA PRO A 354 13.05 14.06 -18.95
C PRO A 354 13.19 15.58 -18.85
N ALA A 355 14.44 16.04 -18.72
CA ALA A 355 14.77 17.46 -18.78
C ALA A 355 14.14 18.03 -20.05
N ARG A 356 13.29 19.04 -19.92
CA ARG A 356 12.82 19.83 -21.07
C ARG A 356 14.04 20.42 -21.74
N ASP A 357 14.25 20.03 -22.95
CA ASP A 357 15.25 20.63 -23.84
C ASP A 357 14.87 22.11 -24.05
N THR A 358 15.56 23.00 -23.34
CA THR A 358 15.42 24.45 -23.48
C THR A 358 16.25 24.95 -24.65
N ARG A 359 16.07 24.38 -25.84
CA ARG A 359 16.61 24.97 -27.07
C ARG A 359 15.50 25.08 -28.10
N SER A 360 15.12 26.30 -28.32
CA SER A 360 14.87 26.92 -29.64
C SER A 360 13.54 27.69 -29.73
N PRO A 361 13.53 28.59 -30.70
CA PRO A 361 14.28 29.88 -30.78
C PRO A 361 13.39 31.07 -30.39
#